data_f11167c0639c36748e0964c31325c6d8
#
_entry.id   f11167c0639c36748e0964c31325c6d8
#
_cell.length_a   1.000
_cell.length_b   1.000
_cell.length_c   1.000
_cell.angle_alpha   90.00
_cell.angle_beta   90.00
_cell.angle_gamma   90.00
#
_symmetry.space_group_name_H-M   'P 1'
#
loop_
_entity.id
_entity.type
_entity.pdbx_description
1 polymer ?
#
loop_
_entity_poly.entity_id
_entity_poly.type
_entity_poly.pdbx_seq_one_letter_code
_entity_poly.pdbx_strand_id
1 'polypeptide(L)'
;MNRTGKKTRHLGRKVGSLTLFLLVVSIAITVRLCLYMFYEQTMEMLENRCVNGTNMLAYQMEHYEINDMNRLLDDLKEQMGCEFTVFAGDERAYTTIQQNGARATGTKLSAELSDIVLKQGKSYVGRAKILEEDHLCSYVPVKDSDGNITGLIFAGISMETLFRSLTLPLFLHVQQVRCLSLPAL
;
A
#
# COMPACT_ATOMS: atom_id res chain seq x y z
N MET A 1 12.21 69.53 7.10
CA MET A 1 11.61 68.76 6.02
C MET A 1 12.19 67.32 5.99
N ASN A 2 11.48 66.30 6.58
CA ASN A 2 11.79 64.90 6.29
C ASN A 2 10.75 63.94 6.92
N ARG A 3 9.43 64.15 6.68
CA ARG A 3 8.36 63.25 7.16
C ARG A 3 7.82 62.25 6.13
N THR A 4 8.18 62.44 4.83
CA THR A 4 7.67 61.62 3.72
C THR A 4 8.42 60.30 3.53
N GLY A 5 9.73 60.22 3.80
CA GLY A 5 10.55 59.03 3.59
C GLY A 5 10.32 57.90 4.59
N LYS A 6 9.75 58.19 5.79
CA LYS A 6 9.48 57.16 6.79
C LYS A 6 8.17 56.40 6.52
N LYS A 7 7.21 57.08 5.90
CA LYS A 7 5.88 56.53 5.59
C LYS A 7 5.92 55.55 4.39
N THR A 8 6.73 55.83 3.37
CA THR A 8 6.92 54.98 2.21
C THR A 8 7.73 53.70 2.50
N ARG A 9 8.70 53.73 3.40
CA ARG A 9 9.43 52.54 3.89
C ARG A 9 8.53 51.57 4.67
N HIS A 10 7.58 52.10 5.45
CA HIS A 10 6.61 51.28 6.22
C HIS A 10 5.57 50.60 5.31
N LEU A 11 5.16 51.28 4.23
CA LEU A 11 4.23 50.75 3.24
C LEU A 11 4.88 49.62 2.42
N GLY A 12 6.13 49.84 1.94
CA GLY A 12 6.87 48.84 1.18
C GLY A 12 7.13 47.55 1.98
N ARG A 13 7.42 47.66 3.30
CA ARG A 13 7.58 46.49 4.18
C ARG A 13 6.29 45.71 4.37
N LYS A 14 5.12 46.38 4.49
CA LYS A 14 3.81 45.74 4.62
C LYS A 14 3.41 45.01 3.33
N VAL A 15 3.61 45.65 2.19
CA VAL A 15 3.34 45.04 0.88
C VAL A 15 4.26 43.84 0.65
N GLY A 16 5.57 43.96 0.91
CA GLY A 16 6.52 42.87 0.76
C GLY A 16 6.22 41.68 1.71
N SER A 17 5.80 41.96 2.97
CA SER A 17 5.37 40.91 3.90
C SER A 17 4.11 40.19 3.43
N LEU A 18 3.14 40.93 2.88
CA LEU A 18 1.89 40.35 2.36
C LEU A 18 2.16 39.46 1.12
N THR A 19 2.99 39.92 0.20
CA THR A 19 3.35 39.13 -0.99
C THR A 19 4.11 37.86 -0.63
N LEU A 20 5.05 37.95 0.33
CA LEU A 20 5.76 36.77 0.84
C LEU A 20 4.81 35.78 1.51
N PHE A 21 3.87 36.26 2.32
CA PHE A 21 2.86 35.43 2.97
C PHE A 21 1.97 34.70 1.93
N LEU A 22 1.49 35.41 0.93
CA LEU A 22 0.66 34.83 -0.15
C LEU A 22 1.46 33.75 -0.93
N LEU A 23 2.75 33.99 -1.18
CA LEU A 23 3.60 33.05 -1.86
C LEU A 23 3.80 31.77 -1.04
N VAL A 24 4.06 31.89 0.26
CA VAL A 24 4.20 30.73 1.16
C VAL A 24 2.88 29.94 1.24
N VAL A 25 1.75 30.60 1.34
CA VAL A 25 0.42 29.95 1.33
C VAL A 25 0.17 29.22 0.01
N SER A 26 0.49 29.86 -1.11
CA SER A 26 0.34 29.23 -2.45
C SER A 26 1.19 27.97 -2.58
N ILE A 27 2.45 28.02 -2.15
CA ILE A 27 3.36 26.85 -2.16
C ILE A 27 2.79 25.74 -1.27
N ALA A 28 2.34 26.08 -0.05
CA ALA A 28 1.79 25.10 0.87
C ALA A 28 0.54 24.38 0.32
N ILE A 29 -0.36 25.12 -0.34
CA ILE A 29 -1.54 24.55 -1.00
C ILE A 29 -1.11 23.63 -2.15
N THR A 30 -0.19 24.07 -3.00
CA THR A 30 0.30 23.27 -4.13
C THR A 30 0.95 21.96 -3.67
N VAL A 31 1.81 22.02 -2.67
CA VAL A 31 2.47 20.82 -2.10
C VAL A 31 1.41 19.86 -1.53
N ARG A 32 0.42 20.39 -0.80
CA ARG A 32 -0.66 19.56 -0.24
C ARG A 32 -1.48 18.85 -1.33
N LEU A 33 -1.83 19.56 -2.40
CA LEU A 33 -2.55 18.98 -3.54
C LEU A 33 -1.71 17.91 -4.26
N CYS A 34 -0.41 18.18 -4.49
CA CYS A 34 0.48 17.19 -5.09
C CYS A 34 0.60 15.92 -4.24
N LEU A 35 0.76 16.06 -2.92
CA LEU A 35 0.82 14.91 -2.01
C LEU A 35 -0.48 14.12 -1.99
N TYR A 36 -1.63 14.81 -2.03
CA TYR A 36 -2.93 14.15 -2.08
C TYR A 36 -3.10 13.35 -3.39
N MET A 37 -2.82 13.96 -4.54
CA MET A 37 -2.90 13.27 -5.83
C MET A 37 -1.92 12.10 -5.92
N PHE A 38 -0.70 12.27 -5.41
CA PHE A 38 0.29 11.20 -5.37
C PHE A 38 -0.18 10.02 -4.50
N TYR A 39 -0.79 10.30 -3.35
CA TYR A 39 -1.33 9.28 -2.46
C TYR A 39 -2.44 8.47 -3.15
N GLU A 40 -3.44 9.14 -3.74
CA GLU A 40 -4.55 8.49 -4.46
C GLU A 40 -4.03 7.61 -5.61
N GLN A 41 -3.13 8.12 -6.43
CA GLN A 41 -2.56 7.39 -7.56
C GLN A 41 -1.72 6.18 -7.12
N THR A 42 -0.99 6.31 -6.00
CA THR A 42 -0.22 5.20 -5.43
C THR A 42 -1.15 4.12 -4.89
N MET A 43 -2.22 4.49 -4.21
CA MET A 43 -3.19 3.53 -3.66
C MET A 43 -3.89 2.74 -4.78
N GLU A 44 -4.36 3.42 -5.83
CA GLU A 44 -4.95 2.77 -7.01
C GLU A 44 -3.99 1.79 -7.69
N MET A 45 -2.73 2.18 -7.83
CA MET A 45 -1.69 1.30 -8.41
C MET A 45 -1.48 0.05 -7.56
N LEU A 46 -1.49 0.17 -6.22
CA LEU A 46 -1.31 -0.96 -5.32
C LEU A 46 -2.55 -1.88 -5.29
N GLU A 47 -3.76 -1.33 -5.34
CA GLU A 47 -4.99 -2.10 -5.49
C GLU A 47 -4.98 -2.92 -6.77
N ASN A 48 -4.64 -2.29 -7.90
CA ASN A 48 -4.51 -2.97 -9.19
C ASN A 48 -3.44 -4.07 -9.16
N ARG A 49 -2.35 -3.88 -8.41
CA ARG A 49 -1.33 -4.92 -8.22
C ARG A 49 -1.91 -6.13 -7.47
N CYS A 50 -2.68 -5.93 -6.41
CA CYS A 50 -3.33 -7.01 -5.67
C CYS A 50 -4.37 -7.75 -6.56
N VAL A 51 -5.17 -7.01 -7.34
CA VAL A 51 -6.15 -7.59 -8.28
C VAL A 51 -5.44 -8.41 -9.36
N ASN A 52 -4.37 -7.88 -9.95
CA ASN A 52 -3.59 -8.62 -10.95
C ASN A 52 -2.94 -9.87 -10.34
N GLY A 53 -2.49 -9.79 -9.08
CA GLY A 53 -1.97 -10.93 -8.33
C GLY A 53 -2.99 -12.03 -8.15
N THR A 54 -4.20 -11.72 -7.70
CA THR A 54 -5.28 -12.73 -7.58
C THR A 54 -5.68 -13.30 -8.94
N ASN A 55 -5.76 -12.49 -9.99
CA ASN A 55 -6.07 -12.97 -11.34
C ASN A 55 -4.98 -13.91 -11.88
N MET A 56 -3.71 -13.57 -11.64
CA MET A 56 -2.59 -14.42 -12.06
C MET A 56 -2.60 -15.76 -11.33
N LEU A 57 -2.81 -15.75 -10.02
CA LEU A 57 -2.92 -16.98 -9.23
C LEU A 57 -4.12 -17.83 -9.67
N ALA A 58 -5.29 -17.22 -9.89
CA ALA A 58 -6.47 -17.92 -10.41
C ALA A 58 -6.19 -18.58 -11.75
N TYR A 59 -5.56 -17.86 -12.67
CA TYR A 59 -5.19 -18.37 -13.98
C TYR A 59 -4.23 -19.57 -13.88
N GLN A 60 -3.24 -19.50 -13.00
CA GLN A 60 -2.30 -20.60 -12.78
C GLN A 60 -3.00 -21.85 -12.23
N MET A 61 -3.91 -21.66 -11.26
CA MET A 61 -4.68 -22.75 -10.66
C MET A 61 -5.66 -23.41 -11.64
N GLU A 62 -6.19 -22.67 -12.60
CA GLU A 62 -7.14 -23.17 -13.60
C GLU A 62 -6.46 -23.93 -14.76
N HIS A 63 -5.27 -23.46 -15.18
CA HIS A 63 -4.67 -23.91 -16.44
C HIS A 63 -3.47 -24.85 -16.26
N TYR A 64 -2.93 -24.97 -15.05
CA TYR A 64 -1.75 -25.78 -14.80
C TYR A 64 -1.93 -26.76 -13.64
N GLU A 65 -1.36 -27.96 -13.77
CA GLU A 65 -1.23 -28.88 -12.64
C GLU A 65 -0.13 -28.37 -11.69
N ILE A 66 -0.53 -27.99 -10.48
CA ILE A 66 0.38 -27.42 -9.48
C ILE A 66 0.87 -28.53 -8.56
N ASN A 67 2.13 -28.95 -8.74
CA ASN A 67 2.76 -29.95 -7.90
C ASN A 67 3.15 -29.44 -6.51
N ASP A 68 3.52 -28.15 -6.41
CA ASP A 68 3.90 -27.50 -5.16
C ASP A 68 3.30 -26.10 -5.09
N MET A 69 2.19 -25.99 -4.38
CA MET A 69 1.48 -24.72 -4.20
C MET A 69 2.34 -23.69 -3.42
N ASN A 70 3.11 -24.13 -2.43
CA ASN A 70 3.94 -23.20 -1.66
C ASN A 70 5.01 -22.56 -2.53
N ARG A 71 5.64 -23.33 -3.38
CA ARG A 71 6.65 -22.82 -4.32
C ARG A 71 6.05 -21.83 -5.32
N LEU A 72 4.88 -22.15 -5.88
CA LEU A 72 4.17 -21.24 -6.76
C LEU A 72 3.87 -19.90 -6.08
N LEU A 73 3.37 -19.94 -4.84
CA LEU A 73 3.06 -18.71 -4.10
C LEU A 73 4.32 -17.88 -3.78
N ASP A 74 5.44 -18.54 -3.48
CA ASP A 74 6.72 -17.87 -3.24
C ASP A 74 7.26 -17.20 -4.51
N ASP A 75 7.20 -17.89 -5.64
CA ASP A 75 7.62 -17.37 -6.96
C ASP A 75 6.75 -16.14 -7.35
N LEU A 76 5.44 -16.21 -7.13
CA LEU A 76 4.54 -15.07 -7.36
C LEU A 76 4.81 -13.91 -6.41
N LYS A 77 5.10 -14.19 -5.13
CA LYS A 77 5.49 -13.16 -4.16
C LYS A 77 6.74 -12.43 -4.59
N GLU A 78 7.76 -13.16 -5.03
CA GLU A 78 9.01 -12.55 -5.49
C GLU A 78 8.81 -11.67 -6.73
N GLN A 79 7.99 -12.13 -7.70
CA GLN A 79 7.72 -11.41 -8.93
C GLN A 79 6.83 -10.18 -8.74
N MET A 80 5.80 -10.29 -7.91
CA MET A 80 4.76 -9.26 -7.79
C MET A 80 4.89 -8.38 -6.55
N GLY A 81 5.70 -8.79 -5.55
CA GLY A 81 5.86 -8.08 -4.28
C GLY A 81 4.57 -8.04 -3.45
N CYS A 82 3.70 -9.04 -3.62
CA CYS A 82 2.47 -9.23 -2.85
C CYS A 82 2.57 -10.50 -2.01
N GLU A 83 1.91 -10.52 -0.85
CA GLU A 83 1.63 -11.76 -0.12
C GLU A 83 0.48 -12.50 -0.78
N PHE A 84 0.59 -13.83 -0.86
CA PHE A 84 -0.42 -14.69 -1.46
C PHE A 84 -0.95 -15.71 -0.45
N THR A 85 -2.23 -16.05 -0.59
CA THR A 85 -2.87 -17.10 0.21
C THR A 85 -3.94 -17.82 -0.61
N VAL A 86 -4.04 -19.12 -0.43
CA VAL A 86 -5.14 -19.96 -0.89
C VAL A 86 -5.88 -20.48 0.34
N PHE A 87 -7.16 -20.26 0.37
CA PHE A 87 -8.07 -20.74 1.41
C PHE A 87 -8.88 -21.94 0.91
N ALA A 88 -8.99 -22.95 1.75
CA ALA A 88 -9.94 -24.05 1.60
C ALA A 88 -11.15 -23.73 2.51
N GLY A 89 -12.27 -23.37 1.89
CA GLY A 89 -13.36 -22.75 2.63
C GLY A 89 -12.90 -21.45 3.30
N ASP A 90 -13.04 -21.35 4.63
CA ASP A 90 -12.62 -20.20 5.45
C ASP A 90 -11.23 -20.36 6.08
N GLU A 91 -10.57 -21.50 5.90
CA GLU A 91 -9.28 -21.83 6.49
C GLU A 91 -8.12 -21.60 5.52
N ARG A 92 -7.05 -20.96 5.98
CA ARG A 92 -5.84 -20.67 5.21
C ARG A 92 -5.04 -21.97 5.00
N ALA A 93 -5.12 -22.55 3.80
CA ALA A 93 -4.43 -23.78 3.46
C ALA A 93 -2.97 -23.56 3.07
N TYR A 94 -2.72 -22.59 2.18
CA TYR A 94 -1.37 -22.22 1.71
C TYR A 94 -1.19 -20.73 1.79
N THR A 95 -0.01 -20.27 2.22
CA THR A 95 0.25 -18.83 2.37
C THR A 95 1.73 -18.51 2.34
N THR A 96 2.05 -17.32 1.84
CA THR A 96 3.38 -16.73 1.97
C THR A 96 3.52 -15.90 3.24
N ILE A 97 2.40 -15.54 3.88
CA ILE A 97 2.41 -14.76 5.13
C ILE A 97 3.03 -15.59 6.25
N GLN A 98 3.96 -14.99 6.97
CA GLN A 98 4.64 -15.62 8.10
C GLN A 98 4.25 -14.96 9.42
N GLN A 99 4.10 -15.79 10.45
CA GLN A 99 3.92 -15.37 11.82
C GLN A 99 4.90 -16.16 12.70
N ASN A 100 5.70 -15.47 13.49
CA ASN A 100 6.74 -16.08 14.34
C ASN A 100 7.70 -17.02 13.58
N GLY A 101 8.02 -16.70 12.32
CA GLY A 101 8.94 -17.49 11.50
C GLY A 101 8.34 -18.72 10.84
N ALA A 102 7.04 -18.98 11.00
CA ALA A 102 6.32 -20.07 10.34
C ALA A 102 5.21 -19.50 9.44
N ARG A 103 4.81 -20.24 8.41
CA ARG A 103 3.65 -19.88 7.57
C ARG A 103 2.38 -19.90 8.41
N ALA A 104 1.57 -18.88 8.29
CA ALA A 104 0.34 -18.68 9.07
C ALA A 104 -0.82 -19.56 8.57
N THR A 105 -0.58 -20.85 8.31
CA THR A 105 -1.60 -21.82 7.89
C THR A 105 -2.56 -22.16 9.03
N GLY A 106 -3.76 -22.64 8.71
CA GLY A 106 -4.78 -23.01 9.70
C GLY A 106 -5.50 -21.83 10.34
N THR A 107 -5.13 -20.60 10.02
CA THR A 107 -5.85 -19.41 10.51
C THR A 107 -7.11 -19.16 9.68
N LYS A 108 -8.15 -18.60 10.32
CA LYS A 108 -9.43 -18.37 9.68
C LYS A 108 -9.57 -16.96 9.10
N LEU A 109 -10.36 -16.90 8.04
CA LEU A 109 -10.83 -15.65 7.46
C LEU A 109 -11.72 -14.91 8.47
N SER A 110 -11.75 -13.58 8.44
CA SER A 110 -12.69 -12.80 9.24
C SER A 110 -14.14 -13.09 8.84
N ALA A 111 -15.06 -13.03 9.80
CA ALA A 111 -16.48 -13.31 9.54
C ALA A 111 -17.08 -12.40 8.46
N GLU A 112 -16.67 -11.13 8.44
CA GLU A 112 -17.11 -10.15 7.45
C GLU A 112 -16.68 -10.53 6.02
N LEU A 113 -15.40 -10.85 5.82
CA LEU A 113 -14.88 -11.27 4.51
C LEU A 113 -15.42 -12.63 4.08
N SER A 114 -15.62 -13.55 5.03
CA SER A 114 -16.27 -14.84 4.76
C SER A 114 -17.69 -14.64 4.24
N ASP A 115 -18.45 -13.71 4.81
CA ASP A 115 -19.80 -13.41 4.35
C ASP A 115 -19.82 -12.83 2.93
N ILE A 116 -18.93 -11.87 2.64
CA ILE A 116 -18.85 -11.23 1.32
C ILE A 116 -18.36 -12.23 0.25
N VAL A 117 -17.27 -12.94 0.51
CA VAL A 117 -16.60 -13.72 -0.53
C VAL A 117 -17.14 -15.14 -0.64
N LEU A 118 -17.34 -15.84 0.48
CA LEU A 118 -17.79 -17.23 0.45
C LEU A 118 -19.30 -17.38 0.33
N LYS A 119 -20.09 -16.53 1.03
CA LYS A 119 -21.54 -16.66 0.97
C LYS A 119 -22.18 -15.88 -0.18
N GLN A 120 -21.73 -14.62 -0.40
CA GLN A 120 -22.29 -13.80 -1.49
C GLN A 120 -21.58 -14.03 -2.84
N GLY A 121 -20.40 -14.68 -2.85
CA GLY A 121 -19.64 -14.97 -4.05
C GLY A 121 -19.05 -13.73 -4.73
N LYS A 122 -18.87 -12.64 -3.98
CA LYS A 122 -18.34 -11.37 -4.49
C LYS A 122 -16.85 -11.26 -4.21
N SER A 123 -16.10 -10.72 -5.18
CA SER A 123 -14.72 -10.32 -4.93
C SER A 123 -14.69 -9.09 -4.00
N TYR A 124 -13.67 -9.01 -3.17
CA TYR A 124 -13.40 -7.86 -2.29
C TYR A 124 -12.05 -7.26 -2.62
N VAL A 125 -12.00 -5.95 -2.81
CA VAL A 125 -10.77 -5.18 -2.94
C VAL A 125 -10.82 -4.04 -1.93
N GLY A 126 -9.77 -3.88 -1.15
CA GLY A 126 -9.72 -2.84 -0.13
C GLY A 126 -8.79 -3.19 1.03
N ARG A 127 -8.95 -2.45 2.12
CA ARG A 127 -8.13 -2.65 3.32
C ARG A 127 -8.75 -3.71 4.22
N ALA A 128 -7.92 -4.63 4.71
CA ALA A 128 -8.32 -5.60 5.70
C ALA A 128 -7.19 -5.82 6.72
N LYS A 129 -7.57 -6.16 7.94
CA LYS A 129 -6.64 -6.49 9.01
C LYS A 129 -6.31 -7.98 8.97
N ILE A 130 -5.04 -8.31 8.80
CA ILE A 130 -4.55 -9.68 8.70
C ILE A 130 -3.48 -9.86 9.76
N LEU A 131 -3.70 -10.76 10.70
CA LEU A 131 -2.77 -11.05 11.82
C LEU A 131 -2.31 -9.76 12.54
N GLU A 132 -3.24 -8.85 12.82
CA GLU A 132 -3.06 -7.55 13.47
C GLU A 132 -2.40 -6.46 12.61
N GLU A 133 -1.99 -6.75 11.38
CA GLU A 133 -1.43 -5.77 10.44
C GLU A 133 -2.45 -5.30 9.41
N ASP A 134 -2.41 -4.02 9.06
CA ASP A 134 -3.24 -3.46 7.98
C ASP A 134 -2.66 -3.82 6.62
N HIS A 135 -3.47 -4.45 5.78
CA HIS A 135 -3.13 -4.82 4.41
C HIS A 135 -4.08 -4.19 3.41
N LEU A 136 -3.53 -3.80 2.27
CA LEU A 136 -4.31 -3.56 1.06
C LEU A 136 -4.38 -4.88 0.30
N CYS A 137 -5.58 -5.34 -0.03
CA CYS A 137 -5.77 -6.71 -0.48
C CYS A 137 -6.89 -6.88 -1.49
N SER A 138 -6.80 -7.97 -2.24
CA SER A 138 -7.82 -8.50 -3.12
C SER A 138 -8.17 -9.92 -2.68
N TYR A 139 -9.45 -10.24 -2.58
CA TYR A 139 -10.00 -11.57 -2.34
C TYR A 139 -10.92 -11.95 -3.49
N VAL A 140 -10.74 -13.14 -4.04
CA VAL A 140 -11.54 -13.67 -5.16
C VAL A 140 -12.00 -15.07 -4.82
N PRO A 141 -13.32 -15.39 -4.94
CA PRO A 141 -13.83 -16.72 -4.68
C PRO A 141 -13.35 -17.71 -5.74
N VAL A 142 -12.98 -18.92 -5.32
CA VAL A 142 -12.67 -20.06 -6.19
C VAL A 142 -13.90 -20.96 -6.26
N LYS A 143 -14.29 -21.32 -7.48
CA LYS A 143 -15.44 -22.17 -7.76
C LYS A 143 -14.97 -23.49 -8.35
N ASP A 144 -15.71 -24.56 -8.04
CA ASP A 144 -15.59 -25.85 -8.69
C ASP A 144 -16.29 -25.87 -10.07
N SER A 145 -16.20 -27.01 -10.76
CA SER A 145 -16.87 -27.23 -12.05
C SER A 145 -18.40 -27.10 -11.99
N ASP A 146 -18.98 -27.28 -10.82
CA ASP A 146 -20.42 -27.19 -10.59
C ASP A 146 -20.87 -25.76 -10.20
N GLY A 147 -19.91 -24.83 -10.07
CA GLY A 147 -20.13 -23.43 -9.73
C GLY A 147 -20.22 -23.14 -8.23
N ASN A 148 -20.00 -24.16 -7.37
CA ASN A 148 -19.98 -23.95 -5.92
C ASN A 148 -18.67 -23.33 -5.47
N ILE A 149 -18.73 -22.45 -4.48
CA ILE A 149 -17.54 -21.83 -3.90
C ILE A 149 -16.87 -22.82 -2.96
N THR A 150 -15.66 -23.26 -3.30
CA THR A 150 -14.86 -24.21 -2.52
C THR A 150 -13.83 -23.52 -1.62
N GLY A 151 -13.53 -22.26 -1.91
CA GLY A 151 -12.58 -21.48 -1.16
C GLY A 151 -12.40 -20.09 -1.77
N LEU A 152 -11.27 -19.49 -1.49
CA LEU A 152 -10.91 -18.19 -2.07
C LEU A 152 -9.38 -18.05 -2.19
N ILE A 153 -8.96 -17.16 -3.07
CA ILE A 153 -7.58 -16.72 -3.20
C ILE A 153 -7.44 -15.28 -2.74
N PHE A 154 -6.26 -14.98 -2.23
CA PHE A 154 -5.92 -13.69 -1.69
C PHE A 154 -4.57 -13.24 -2.25
N ALA A 155 -4.48 -11.96 -2.58
CA ALA A 155 -3.23 -11.23 -2.75
C ALA A 155 -3.30 -9.94 -1.95
N GLY A 156 -2.21 -9.60 -1.24
CA GLY A 156 -2.19 -8.42 -0.39
C GLY A 156 -0.81 -7.85 -0.17
N ILE A 157 -0.77 -6.57 0.21
CA ILE A 157 0.45 -5.83 0.51
C ILE A 157 0.32 -5.25 1.92
N SER A 158 1.28 -5.55 2.81
CA SER A 158 1.31 -4.96 4.15
C SER A 158 1.59 -3.46 4.05
N MET A 159 0.74 -2.65 4.67
CA MET A 159 0.90 -1.20 4.71
C MET A 159 2.13 -0.81 5.54
N GLU A 160 2.47 -1.56 6.58
CA GLU A 160 3.67 -1.33 7.38
C GLU A 160 4.95 -1.51 6.54
N THR A 161 5.02 -2.59 5.76
CA THR A 161 6.15 -2.86 4.86
C THR A 161 6.31 -1.76 3.81
N LEU A 162 5.20 -1.24 3.26
CA LEU A 162 5.21 -0.11 2.34
C LEU A 162 5.77 1.16 2.97
N PHE A 163 5.27 1.56 4.13
CA PHE A 163 5.76 2.75 4.83
C PHE A 163 7.23 2.61 5.20
N ARG A 164 7.65 1.44 5.64
CA ARG A 164 9.04 1.15 5.99
C ARG A 164 9.97 1.26 4.78
N SER A 165 9.57 0.75 3.62
CA SER A 165 10.35 0.84 2.38
C SER A 165 10.43 2.26 1.82
N LEU A 166 9.43 3.10 2.05
CA LEU A 166 9.40 4.51 1.63
C LEU A 166 10.21 5.42 2.58
N THR A 167 10.22 5.13 3.88
CA THR A 167 10.90 5.98 4.87
C THR A 167 12.38 5.68 5.02
N LEU A 168 12.80 4.43 4.84
CA LEU A 168 14.20 4.03 4.99
C LEU A 168 15.17 4.76 4.04
N PRO A 169 14.91 4.86 2.71
CA PRO A 169 15.80 5.57 1.80
C PRO A 169 15.83 7.09 2.06
N LEU A 170 14.72 7.67 2.51
CA LEU A 170 14.66 9.09 2.85
C LEU A 170 15.54 9.42 4.07
N PHE A 171 15.53 8.55 5.09
CA PHE A 171 16.37 8.69 6.29
C PHE A 171 17.86 8.52 5.97
N LEU A 172 18.23 7.56 5.12
CA LEU A 172 19.61 7.35 4.68
C LEU A 172 20.14 8.53 3.85
N HIS A 173 19.29 9.12 3.01
CA HIS A 173 19.67 10.27 2.19
C HIS A 173 19.89 11.53 3.05
N VAL A 174 19.07 11.75 4.06
CA VAL A 174 19.22 12.85 5.04
C VAL A 174 20.50 12.69 5.88
N GLN A 175 20.87 11.48 6.26
CA GLN A 175 22.12 11.18 6.96
C GLN A 175 23.34 11.43 6.07
N GLN A 176 23.28 11.08 4.78
CA GLN A 176 24.37 11.30 3.83
C GLN A 176 24.64 12.79 3.56
N VAL A 177 23.58 13.58 3.45
CA VAL A 177 23.70 15.05 3.28
C VAL A 177 24.26 15.70 4.55
N ARG A 178 23.95 15.18 5.74
CA ARG A 178 24.50 15.68 7.01
C ARG A 178 26.00 15.38 7.19
N CYS A 179 26.50 14.25 6.67
CA CYS A 179 27.93 13.94 6.70
C CYS A 179 28.76 14.79 5.73
N LEU A 180 28.15 15.26 4.64
CA LEU A 180 28.85 16.12 3.65
C LEU A 180 28.90 17.60 4.04
N SER A 181 28.17 18.03 5.07
CA SER A 181 28.09 19.41 5.53
C SER A 181 28.94 19.75 6.77
N LEU A 182 29.75 18.83 7.26
CA LEU A 182 30.73 19.10 8.31
C LEU A 182 32.05 19.61 7.65
N PRO A 183 32.41 20.90 7.83
CA PRO A 183 33.72 21.35 7.41
C PRO A 183 34.80 20.65 8.25
N ALA A 184 35.78 20.09 7.57
CA ALA A 184 37.02 19.63 8.20
C ALA A 184 37.67 20.82 8.91
N LEU A 185 37.78 20.75 10.23
CA LEU A 185 38.65 21.59 11.05
C LEU A 185 40.05 20.96 11.09
#